data_4075e5cd4f3000980a4a1f5481ec5ebc
#
_entry.id   4075e5cd4f3000980a4a1f5481ec5ebc
#
_cell.length_a   1.000
_cell.length_b   1.000
_cell.length_c   1.000
_cell.angle_alpha   90.00
_cell.angle_beta   90.00
_cell.angle_gamma   90.00
#
_symmetry.space_group_name_H-M   'P 1'
#
loop_
_entity.id
_entity.type
_entity.pdbx_description
1 polymer ?
#
loop_
_entity_poly.entity_id
_entity_poly.type
_entity_poly.pdbx_seq_one_letter_code
_entity_poly.pdbx_strand_id
1 'polypeptide(L)'
;MICMQKTCDETYWGEDIMGKKNTEEKIKELSKEEAAAQRTVIDSIVSDRIYLSEAAWALGFVEERLREIGISLSEEKGRKVVNQITSRVKSAESIYKKIRKKKYSIDREGVFRCNDLLGVRMVCLFMDDVYEVADRLKKQNDICIVKEKDYIRKPKSNGYMSLHLIIEIPAKNKSGNSHMRVEIQLRTVAMDFWSVLDHQLIYKKEFPGADGVGKELKAYAATIAELDKNMLQLRQKIEHLNI
;
A
#
# COMPACT_ATOMS: atom_id res chain seq x y z
N MET A 1 -12.81 25.80 12.01
CA MET A 1 -11.53 26.43 11.59
C MET A 1 -11.25 25.89 10.19
N ILE A 2 -11.36 26.78 9.20
CA ILE A 2 -11.43 26.47 7.77
C ILE A 2 -10.10 25.84 7.34
N CYS A 3 -10.15 24.62 6.83
CA CYS A 3 -9.01 23.97 6.17
C CYS A 3 -8.71 24.78 4.90
N MET A 4 -7.70 25.64 4.94
CA MET A 4 -7.15 26.26 3.75
C MET A 4 -6.67 25.13 2.85
N GLN A 5 -7.27 25.01 1.66
CA GLN A 5 -6.71 24.32 0.51
C GLN A 5 -5.32 24.90 0.23
N LYS A 6 -4.30 24.39 0.90
CA LYS A 6 -2.93 24.56 0.45
C LYS A 6 -2.76 23.59 -0.71
N THR A 7 -2.72 24.15 -1.91
CA THR A 7 -2.14 23.53 -3.09
C THR A 7 -0.84 22.90 -2.67
N CYS A 8 -0.81 21.55 -2.69
CA CYS A 8 0.42 20.80 -2.54
C CYS A 8 1.35 21.27 -3.66
N ASP A 9 2.49 21.85 -3.30
CA ASP A 9 3.49 22.34 -4.25
C ASP A 9 3.86 21.22 -5.23
N GLU A 10 3.40 21.33 -6.47
CA GLU A 10 3.65 20.35 -7.56
C GLU A 10 5.12 20.30 -7.99
N THR A 11 5.99 21.08 -7.39
CA THR A 11 7.37 21.30 -7.86
C THR A 11 8.38 20.22 -7.46
N TYR A 12 7.98 19.17 -6.72
CA TYR A 12 8.94 18.15 -6.26
C TYR A 12 8.75 16.74 -6.84
N TRP A 13 7.84 16.56 -7.80
CA TRP A 13 7.52 15.24 -8.36
C TRP A 13 7.63 15.22 -9.89
N GLY A 14 8.87 15.49 -10.38
CA GLY A 14 9.24 15.23 -11.78
C GLY A 14 9.14 13.74 -12.10
N GLU A 15 8.19 13.42 -12.98
CA GLU A 15 8.20 12.45 -14.05
C GLU A 15 8.73 11.03 -13.81
N ASP A 16 7.81 10.11 -13.61
CA ASP A 16 7.96 8.71 -14.01
C ASP A 16 7.18 8.46 -15.32
N ILE A 17 7.52 9.20 -16.37
CA ILE A 17 7.15 8.89 -17.76
C ILE A 17 8.41 9.11 -18.59
N MET A 18 9.11 8.04 -18.94
CA MET A 18 9.68 7.77 -20.26
C MET A 18 10.66 6.61 -20.25
N GLY A 19 10.40 5.70 -21.19
CA GLY A 19 11.43 5.20 -22.10
C GLY A 19 12.39 4.17 -21.57
N LYS A 20 12.09 2.91 -21.90
CA LYS A 20 13.13 1.90 -22.13
C LYS A 20 14.23 2.50 -23.01
N LYS A 21 15.39 2.79 -22.42
CA LYS A 21 16.68 2.77 -23.10
C LYS A 21 17.65 1.99 -22.22
N ASN A 22 18.17 0.93 -22.83
CA ASN A 22 19.32 0.16 -22.37
C ASN A 22 20.43 1.10 -21.93
N THR A 23 20.70 1.11 -20.64
CA THR A 23 22.03 1.33 -20.10
C THR A 23 22.09 0.48 -18.83
N GLU A 24 22.55 -0.75 -18.99
CA GLU A 24 23.13 -1.53 -17.91
C GLU A 24 24.40 -0.80 -17.44
N GLU A 25 24.20 0.29 -16.68
CA GLU A 25 25.22 0.69 -15.75
C GLU A 25 25.28 -0.41 -14.69
N LYS A 26 26.30 -1.25 -14.76
CA LYS A 26 26.70 -2.18 -13.72
C LYS A 26 26.58 -1.45 -12.38
N ILE A 27 25.55 -1.75 -11.62
CA ILE A 27 25.46 -1.37 -10.21
C ILE A 27 26.70 -2.02 -9.61
N LYS A 28 27.68 -1.22 -9.20
CA LYS A 28 28.90 -1.69 -8.58
C LYS A 28 28.50 -2.64 -7.45
N GLU A 29 28.83 -3.92 -7.59
CA GLU A 29 28.56 -4.88 -6.52
C GLU A 29 29.30 -4.39 -5.28
N LEU A 30 28.52 -4.04 -4.25
CA LEU A 30 29.06 -3.67 -2.94
C LEU A 30 29.70 -4.91 -2.31
N SER A 31 30.77 -4.73 -1.57
CA SER A 31 31.28 -5.78 -0.70
C SER A 31 30.20 -6.20 0.29
N LYS A 32 30.27 -7.45 0.79
CA LYS A 32 29.34 -7.93 1.81
C LYS A 32 29.35 -7.07 3.07
N GLU A 33 30.50 -6.53 3.40
CA GLU A 33 30.72 -5.64 4.57
C GLU A 33 30.06 -4.28 4.37
N GLU A 34 30.22 -3.66 3.21
CA GLU A 34 29.53 -2.40 2.88
C GLU A 34 28.02 -2.55 2.90
N ALA A 35 27.50 -3.64 2.33
CA ALA A 35 26.07 -3.94 2.35
C ALA A 35 25.55 -4.16 3.79
N ALA A 36 26.32 -4.82 4.64
CA ALA A 36 25.97 -5.01 6.05
C ALA A 36 25.97 -3.67 6.81
N ALA A 37 27.00 -2.84 6.61
CA ALA A 37 27.08 -1.51 7.23
C ALA A 37 25.87 -0.63 6.84
N GLN A 38 25.50 -0.63 5.55
CA GLN A 38 24.33 0.12 5.06
C GLN A 38 23.02 -0.37 5.71
N ARG A 39 22.85 -1.68 5.90
CA ARG A 39 21.67 -2.23 6.60
C ARG A 39 21.63 -1.80 8.05
N THR A 40 22.78 -1.79 8.75
CA THR A 40 22.87 -1.34 10.14
C THR A 40 22.44 0.13 10.29
N VAL A 41 22.83 1.00 9.34
CA VAL A 41 22.38 2.40 9.34
C VAL A 41 20.85 2.47 9.21
N ILE A 42 20.26 1.75 8.26
CA ILE A 42 18.80 1.74 8.09
C ILE A 42 18.10 1.18 9.34
N ASP A 43 18.64 0.09 9.90
CA ASP A 43 18.07 -0.53 11.10
C ASP A 43 18.07 0.43 12.28
N SER A 44 19.17 1.17 12.50
CA SER A 44 19.24 2.18 13.57
C SER A 44 18.21 3.31 13.41
N ILE A 45 17.86 3.69 12.16
CA ILE A 45 16.87 4.72 11.89
C ILE A 45 15.46 4.21 12.19
N VAL A 46 15.12 2.98 11.78
CA VAL A 46 13.76 2.45 11.92
C VAL A 46 13.50 1.77 13.28
N SER A 47 14.55 1.49 14.05
CA SER A 47 14.46 1.03 15.44
C SER A 47 14.53 2.17 16.48
N ASP A 48 14.68 3.41 16.01
CA ASP A 48 14.66 4.59 16.89
C ASP A 48 13.35 4.67 17.67
N ARG A 49 13.43 4.91 18.98
CA ARG A 49 12.26 4.91 19.88
C ARG A 49 11.22 5.96 19.52
N ILE A 50 11.65 7.13 19.07
CA ILE A 50 10.75 8.22 18.70
C ILE A 50 10.02 7.81 17.43
N TYR A 51 10.75 7.30 16.42
CA TYR A 51 10.15 6.81 15.19
C TYR A 51 9.16 5.67 15.46
N LEU A 52 9.49 4.70 16.28
CA LEU A 52 8.59 3.58 16.60
C LEU A 52 7.32 4.04 17.32
N SER A 53 7.43 5.02 18.23
CA SER A 53 6.28 5.61 18.91
C SER A 53 5.36 6.36 17.94
N GLU A 54 5.94 7.16 17.05
CA GLU A 54 5.18 7.87 15.99
C GLU A 54 4.55 6.88 14.99
N ALA A 55 5.28 5.84 14.60
CA ALA A 55 4.79 4.80 13.70
C ALA A 55 3.61 4.03 14.30
N ALA A 56 3.71 3.63 15.57
CA ALA A 56 2.63 2.94 16.27
C ALA A 56 1.37 3.81 16.38
N TRP A 57 1.55 5.09 16.71
CA TRP A 57 0.44 6.04 16.75
C TRP A 57 -0.19 6.22 15.37
N ALA A 58 0.61 6.42 14.32
CA ALA A 58 0.12 6.62 12.96
C ALA A 58 -0.67 5.42 12.43
N LEU A 59 -0.18 4.21 12.69
CA LEU A 59 -0.86 2.98 12.31
C LEU A 59 -2.18 2.83 13.07
N GLY A 60 -2.18 3.04 14.40
CA GLY A 60 -3.39 2.97 15.22
C GLY A 60 -4.44 3.99 14.82
N PHE A 61 -4.02 5.23 14.50
CA PHE A 61 -4.91 6.28 14.00
C PHE A 61 -5.61 5.86 12.70
N VAL A 62 -4.84 5.34 11.73
CA VAL A 62 -5.40 4.92 10.42
C VAL A 62 -6.28 3.68 10.57
N GLU A 63 -5.88 2.70 11.39
CA GLU A 63 -6.70 1.52 11.66
C GLU A 63 -8.06 1.89 12.26
N GLU A 64 -8.08 2.83 13.21
CA GLU A 64 -9.32 3.28 13.85
C GLU A 64 -10.23 3.98 12.85
N ARG A 65 -9.69 4.90 12.02
CA ARG A 65 -10.47 5.54 10.96
C ARG A 65 -11.08 4.53 9.97
N LEU A 66 -10.31 3.55 9.55
CA LEU A 66 -10.80 2.50 8.67
C LEU A 66 -11.84 1.61 9.35
N ARG A 67 -11.69 1.33 10.64
CA ARG A 67 -12.67 0.57 11.43
C ARG A 67 -13.99 1.31 11.55
N GLU A 68 -13.96 2.60 11.92
CA GLU A 68 -15.14 3.46 12.00
C GLU A 68 -15.90 3.51 10.66
N ILE A 69 -15.18 3.71 9.55
CA ILE A 69 -15.75 3.68 8.19
C ILE A 69 -16.41 2.32 7.91
N GLY A 70 -15.71 1.23 8.24
CA GLY A 70 -16.22 -0.13 8.00
C GLY A 70 -17.46 -0.46 8.81
N ILE A 71 -17.54 -0.01 10.05
CA ILE A 71 -18.72 -0.16 10.92
C ILE A 71 -19.89 0.62 10.34
N SER A 72 -19.70 1.93 10.09
CA SER A 72 -20.76 2.80 9.53
C SER A 72 -21.33 2.25 8.22
N LEU A 73 -20.45 1.80 7.31
CA LEU A 73 -20.89 1.18 6.05
C LEU A 73 -21.63 -0.15 6.26
N SER A 74 -21.22 -0.93 7.24
CA SER A 74 -21.89 -2.21 7.55
C SER A 74 -23.29 -2.00 8.11
N GLU A 75 -23.47 -1.00 8.97
CA GLU A 75 -24.77 -0.59 9.52
C GLU A 75 -25.71 -0.06 8.42
N GLU A 76 -25.19 0.84 7.56
CA GLU A 76 -25.98 1.42 6.45
C GLU A 76 -26.44 0.37 5.44
N LYS A 77 -25.58 -0.63 5.18
CA LYS A 77 -25.89 -1.70 4.19
C LYS A 77 -26.60 -2.91 4.80
N GLY A 78 -26.77 -2.95 6.11
CA GLY A 78 -27.34 -4.11 6.81
C GLY A 78 -26.54 -5.39 6.62
N ARG A 79 -25.22 -5.29 6.28
CA ARG A 79 -24.36 -6.43 6.03
C ARG A 79 -22.90 -6.10 6.38
N LYS A 80 -22.13 -7.14 6.63
CA LYS A 80 -20.66 -6.98 6.81
C LYS A 80 -20.02 -6.41 5.54
N VAL A 81 -19.18 -5.38 5.68
CA VAL A 81 -18.41 -4.76 4.61
C VAL A 81 -16.94 -5.16 4.69
N VAL A 82 -16.38 -5.16 5.91
CA VAL A 82 -14.95 -5.39 6.14
C VAL A 82 -14.73 -6.80 6.66
N ASN A 83 -13.79 -7.51 6.04
CA ASN A 83 -13.35 -8.83 6.52
C ASN A 83 -12.22 -8.68 7.54
N GLN A 84 -11.19 -7.90 7.23
CA GLN A 84 -9.98 -7.79 8.05
C GLN A 84 -9.29 -6.44 7.85
N ILE A 85 -8.65 -5.94 8.92
CA ILE A 85 -7.69 -4.83 8.88
C ILE A 85 -6.39 -5.33 9.52
N THR A 86 -5.27 -5.06 8.87
CA THR A 86 -3.93 -5.39 9.36
C THR A 86 -2.98 -4.25 9.08
N SER A 87 -2.01 -4.03 9.96
CA SER A 87 -0.96 -3.04 9.76
C SER A 87 0.43 -3.66 9.84
N ARG A 88 1.41 -2.93 9.34
CA ARG A 88 2.82 -3.32 9.44
C ARG A 88 3.74 -2.11 9.35
N VAL A 89 4.87 -2.21 10.02
CA VAL A 89 6.07 -1.42 9.75
C VAL A 89 6.94 -2.22 8.77
N LYS A 90 7.48 -1.57 7.74
CA LYS A 90 8.34 -2.21 6.76
C LYS A 90 9.68 -2.58 7.39
N SER A 91 10.16 -3.81 7.17
CA SER A 91 11.44 -4.28 7.71
C SER A 91 12.63 -3.52 7.10
N ALA A 92 13.70 -3.33 7.88
CA ALA A 92 14.94 -2.69 7.45
C ALA A 92 15.50 -3.32 6.16
N GLU A 93 15.47 -4.64 6.02
CA GLU A 93 15.88 -5.35 4.81
C GLU A 93 15.05 -4.97 3.58
N SER A 94 13.73 -4.82 3.75
CA SER A 94 12.84 -4.41 2.66
C SER A 94 13.03 -2.94 2.26
N ILE A 95 13.34 -2.08 3.24
CA ILE A 95 13.69 -0.68 3.04
C ILE A 95 15.02 -0.59 2.30
N TYR A 96 16.05 -1.32 2.73
CA TYR A 96 17.35 -1.38 2.07
C TYR A 96 17.22 -1.74 0.58
N LYS A 97 16.51 -2.84 0.26
CA LYS A 97 16.26 -3.25 -1.12
C LYS A 97 15.56 -2.16 -1.94
N LYS A 98 14.60 -1.46 -1.34
CA LYS A 98 13.86 -0.39 -2.01
C LYS A 98 14.75 0.84 -2.27
N ILE A 99 15.50 1.30 -1.27
CA ILE A 99 16.42 2.43 -1.38
C ILE A 99 17.46 2.16 -2.48
N ARG A 100 18.07 0.98 -2.49
CA ARG A 100 19.00 0.55 -3.54
C ARG A 100 18.37 0.59 -4.93
N LYS A 101 17.17 0.02 -5.07
CA LYS A 101 16.42 0.02 -6.35
C LYS A 101 16.07 1.42 -6.84
N LYS A 102 15.76 2.34 -5.91
CA LYS A 102 15.39 3.74 -6.22
C LYS A 102 16.59 4.69 -6.28
N LYS A 103 17.80 4.20 -5.99
CA LYS A 103 19.04 5.00 -5.92
C LYS A 103 18.92 6.17 -4.92
N TYR A 104 18.22 5.96 -3.79
CA TYR A 104 18.13 6.94 -2.71
C TYR A 104 19.39 6.86 -1.82
N SER A 105 19.68 7.93 -1.06
CA SER A 105 20.75 7.96 -0.07
C SER A 105 20.52 6.95 1.07
N ILE A 106 21.61 6.41 1.63
CA ILE A 106 21.54 5.49 2.79
C ILE A 106 21.66 6.32 4.06
N ASP A 107 20.64 7.10 4.34
CA ASP A 107 20.50 7.98 5.49
C ASP A 107 19.02 8.16 5.87
N ARG A 108 18.77 9.03 6.85
CA ARG A 108 17.40 9.33 7.31
C ARG A 108 16.52 9.89 6.19
N GLU A 109 17.06 10.77 5.36
CA GLU A 109 16.32 11.38 4.25
C GLU A 109 15.89 10.32 3.22
N GLY A 110 16.81 9.48 2.75
CA GLY A 110 16.50 8.41 1.80
C GLY A 110 15.52 7.38 2.34
N VAL A 111 15.58 7.05 3.65
CA VAL A 111 14.58 6.19 4.30
C VAL A 111 13.20 6.82 4.23
N PHE A 112 13.05 8.09 4.64
CA PHE A 112 11.75 8.76 4.69
C PHE A 112 11.20 9.18 3.31
N ARG A 113 11.99 9.11 2.25
CA ARG A 113 11.47 9.17 0.86
C ARG A 113 10.67 7.93 0.45
N CYS A 114 10.72 6.86 1.23
CA CYS A 114 9.90 5.67 1.00
C CYS A 114 8.48 5.88 1.52
N ASN A 115 7.49 6.00 0.64
CA ASN A 115 6.08 6.25 1.00
C ASN A 115 5.36 5.04 1.62
N ASP A 116 6.02 3.89 1.81
CA ASP A 116 5.43 2.64 2.29
C ASP A 116 6.20 2.06 3.49
N LEU A 117 6.80 2.95 4.30
CA LEU A 117 7.42 2.55 5.57
C LEU A 117 6.38 2.01 6.54
N LEU A 118 5.21 2.63 6.56
CA LEU A 118 4.03 2.23 7.31
C LEU A 118 2.96 1.79 6.32
N GLY A 119 2.34 0.65 6.58
CA GLY A 119 1.30 0.12 5.72
C GLY A 119 0.11 -0.39 6.51
N VAL A 120 -1.11 -0.03 6.08
CA VAL A 120 -2.35 -0.60 6.57
C VAL A 120 -3.04 -1.29 5.40
N ARG A 121 -3.53 -2.50 5.62
CA ARG A 121 -4.33 -3.25 4.66
C ARG A 121 -5.73 -3.44 5.21
N MET A 122 -6.72 -3.08 4.42
CA MET A 122 -8.12 -3.39 4.68
C MET A 122 -8.65 -4.30 3.59
N VAL A 123 -9.23 -5.41 3.98
CA VAL A 123 -9.84 -6.40 3.10
C VAL A 123 -11.34 -6.25 3.20
N CYS A 124 -12.00 -5.87 2.11
CA CYS A 124 -13.44 -5.74 1.98
C CYS A 124 -14.06 -7.00 1.37
N LEU A 125 -15.36 -7.20 1.54
CA LEU A 125 -16.04 -8.37 0.99
C LEU A 125 -16.27 -8.22 -0.52
N PHE A 126 -16.63 -7.02 -1.00
CA PHE A 126 -16.95 -6.78 -2.41
C PHE A 126 -16.17 -5.59 -2.98
N MET A 127 -16.08 -5.54 -4.31
CA MET A 127 -15.31 -4.54 -5.02
C MET A 127 -15.85 -3.10 -4.85
N ASP A 128 -17.17 -2.93 -4.83
CA ASP A 128 -17.80 -1.63 -4.59
C ASP A 128 -17.52 -1.10 -3.17
N ASP A 129 -17.45 -2.00 -2.17
CA ASP A 129 -17.08 -1.63 -0.81
C ASP A 129 -15.66 -1.04 -0.74
N VAL A 130 -14.71 -1.56 -1.56
CA VAL A 130 -13.35 -1.03 -1.65
C VAL A 130 -13.35 0.45 -2.04
N TYR A 131 -14.13 0.80 -3.07
CA TYR A 131 -14.20 2.18 -3.55
C TYR A 131 -14.97 3.08 -2.58
N GLU A 132 -16.01 2.58 -1.95
CA GLU A 132 -16.80 3.36 -0.99
C GLU A 132 -16.00 3.68 0.28
N VAL A 133 -15.23 2.72 0.80
CA VAL A 133 -14.28 2.96 1.87
C VAL A 133 -13.27 4.04 1.47
N ALA A 134 -12.69 3.94 0.27
CA ALA A 134 -11.73 4.93 -0.22
C ALA A 134 -12.35 6.33 -0.31
N ASP A 135 -13.58 6.45 -0.80
CA ASP A 135 -14.27 7.72 -0.94
C ASP A 135 -14.64 8.34 0.41
N ARG A 136 -14.99 7.52 1.41
CA ARG A 136 -15.20 8.01 2.79
C ARG A 136 -13.90 8.45 3.44
N LEU A 137 -12.82 7.72 3.21
CA LEU A 137 -11.50 8.09 3.73
C LEU A 137 -11.02 9.44 3.15
N LYS A 138 -11.24 9.66 1.85
CA LYS A 138 -10.90 10.93 1.16
C LYS A 138 -11.66 12.15 1.69
N LYS A 139 -12.81 11.94 2.32
CA LYS A 139 -13.64 13.00 2.91
C LYS A 139 -13.25 13.36 4.35
N GLN A 140 -12.28 12.65 4.96
CA GLN A 140 -11.81 12.96 6.31
C GLN A 140 -10.96 14.24 6.29
N ASN A 141 -11.25 15.19 7.19
CA ASN A 141 -10.57 16.49 7.25
C ASN A 141 -9.14 16.41 7.83
N ASP A 142 -8.82 15.32 8.52
CA ASP A 142 -7.55 15.08 9.20
C ASP A 142 -6.60 14.16 8.42
N ILE A 143 -6.98 13.80 7.19
CA ILE A 143 -6.21 12.96 6.27
C ILE A 143 -5.97 13.71 4.96
N CYS A 144 -4.71 13.80 4.54
CA CYS A 144 -4.34 14.33 3.23
C CYS A 144 -3.97 13.18 2.28
N ILE A 145 -4.63 13.08 1.14
CA ILE A 145 -4.29 12.08 0.10
C ILE A 145 -3.14 12.66 -0.73
N VAL A 146 -1.97 12.05 -0.62
CA VAL A 146 -0.77 12.43 -1.38
C VAL A 146 -0.74 11.76 -2.76
N LYS A 147 -1.17 10.49 -2.83
CA LYS A 147 -1.15 9.72 -4.08
C LYS A 147 -2.17 8.60 -4.05
N GLU A 148 -2.81 8.41 -5.19
CA GLU A 148 -3.69 7.27 -5.46
C GLU A 148 -3.14 6.42 -6.61
N LYS A 149 -3.22 5.09 -6.46
CA LYS A 149 -2.88 4.13 -7.52
C LYS A 149 -3.94 3.05 -7.57
N ASP A 150 -4.73 3.08 -8.60
CA ASP A 150 -5.80 2.10 -8.81
C ASP A 150 -5.30 0.94 -9.67
N TYR A 151 -4.80 -0.10 -9.00
CA TYR A 151 -4.42 -1.36 -9.62
C TYR A 151 -5.60 -2.33 -9.79
N ILE A 152 -6.82 -1.95 -9.38
CA ILE A 152 -8.04 -2.69 -9.71
C ILE A 152 -8.40 -2.40 -11.16
N ARG A 153 -8.45 -1.12 -11.54
CA ARG A 153 -8.73 -0.67 -12.92
C ARG A 153 -7.57 -0.94 -13.87
N LYS A 154 -6.31 -0.82 -13.39
CA LYS A 154 -5.10 -1.07 -14.18
C LYS A 154 -4.19 -2.04 -13.44
N PRO A 155 -4.44 -3.36 -13.51
CA PRO A 155 -3.62 -4.36 -12.85
C PRO A 155 -2.15 -4.26 -13.26
N LYS A 156 -1.26 -4.63 -12.35
CA LYS A 156 0.17 -4.73 -12.68
C LYS A 156 0.43 -5.86 -13.68
N SER A 157 1.60 -5.84 -14.29
CA SER A 157 2.00 -6.83 -15.31
C SER A 157 1.91 -8.29 -14.85
N ASN A 158 2.07 -8.55 -13.54
CA ASN A 158 1.92 -9.87 -12.93
C ASN A 158 0.47 -10.24 -12.56
N GLY A 159 -0.51 -9.35 -12.76
CA GLY A 159 -1.91 -9.57 -12.38
C GLY A 159 -2.31 -9.02 -11.01
N TYR A 160 -1.39 -8.41 -10.26
CA TYR A 160 -1.69 -7.84 -8.95
C TYR A 160 -2.75 -6.74 -9.01
N MET A 161 -3.75 -6.82 -8.14
CA MET A 161 -4.84 -5.86 -7.98
C MET A 161 -4.93 -5.36 -6.54
N SER A 162 -5.14 -4.06 -6.39
CA SER A 162 -5.41 -3.37 -5.11
C SER A 162 -5.63 -1.88 -5.39
N LEU A 163 -6.43 -1.20 -4.59
CA LEU A 163 -6.44 0.27 -4.56
C LEU A 163 -5.46 0.74 -3.49
N HIS A 164 -4.47 1.55 -3.88
CA HIS A 164 -3.46 2.10 -2.97
C HIS A 164 -3.67 3.58 -2.77
N LEU A 165 -3.73 4.01 -1.52
CA LEU A 165 -3.74 5.40 -1.13
C LEU A 165 -2.48 5.67 -0.29
N ILE A 166 -1.68 6.66 -0.69
CA ILE A 166 -0.64 7.21 0.15
C ILE A 166 -1.23 8.42 0.83
N ILE A 167 -1.31 8.38 2.14
CA ILE A 167 -1.86 9.46 2.95
C ILE A 167 -0.79 10.11 3.82
N GLU A 168 -0.99 11.37 4.12
CA GLU A 168 -0.29 12.09 5.19
C GLU A 168 -1.26 12.43 6.30
N ILE A 169 -0.83 12.20 7.52
CA ILE A 169 -1.54 12.54 8.76
C ILE A 169 -0.62 13.39 9.65
N PRO A 170 -1.16 14.26 10.53
CA PRO A 170 -0.35 15.00 11.48
C PRO A 170 0.44 14.03 12.37
N ALA A 171 1.67 14.35 12.73
CA ALA A 171 2.41 13.57 13.71
C ALA A 171 1.85 13.79 15.12
N LYS A 172 2.01 12.80 15.99
CA LYS A 172 1.55 12.82 17.39
C LYS A 172 2.12 14.01 18.16
N ASN A 173 3.39 14.28 17.98
CA ASN A 173 4.07 15.39 18.62
C ASN A 173 3.82 16.68 17.85
N LYS A 174 2.96 17.55 18.36
CA LYS A 174 2.58 18.83 17.75
C LYS A 174 3.73 19.86 17.65
N SER A 175 4.94 19.51 18.04
CA SER A 175 6.11 20.38 17.92
C SER A 175 6.65 20.35 16.48
N GLY A 176 6.05 21.14 15.62
CA GLY A 176 6.49 21.34 14.23
C GLY A 176 5.58 20.71 13.19
N ASN A 177 5.85 21.05 11.93
CA ASN A 177 5.12 20.60 10.73
C ASN A 177 5.48 19.14 10.34
N SER A 178 5.65 18.21 11.28
CA SER A 178 5.95 16.84 10.93
C SER A 178 4.67 16.07 10.58
N HIS A 179 4.72 15.35 9.47
CA HIS A 179 3.64 14.50 9.00
C HIS A 179 4.16 13.07 8.86
N MET A 180 3.28 12.10 9.10
CA MET A 180 3.58 10.69 8.90
C MET A 180 2.87 10.21 7.64
N ARG A 181 3.62 9.47 6.77
CA ARG A 181 3.05 8.85 5.59
C ARG A 181 2.70 7.40 5.86
N VAL A 182 1.48 7.04 5.47
CA VAL A 182 0.98 5.66 5.56
C VAL A 182 0.46 5.23 4.19
N GLU A 183 0.86 4.04 3.73
CA GLU A 183 0.27 3.41 2.55
C GLU A 183 -0.94 2.59 3.00
N ILE A 184 -2.12 2.91 2.50
CA ILE A 184 -3.33 2.12 2.69
C ILE A 184 -3.54 1.26 1.45
N GLN A 185 -3.72 -0.05 1.64
CA GLN A 185 -4.04 -1.02 0.61
C GLN A 185 -5.46 -1.53 0.82
N LEU A 186 -6.37 -1.17 -0.08
CA LEU A 186 -7.74 -1.64 -0.08
C LEU A 186 -7.90 -2.75 -1.11
N ARG A 187 -8.48 -3.89 -0.71
CA ARG A 187 -8.62 -5.10 -1.52
C ARG A 187 -9.93 -5.79 -1.23
N THR A 188 -10.38 -6.63 -2.14
CA THR A 188 -11.35 -7.68 -1.82
C THR A 188 -10.65 -8.91 -1.23
N VAL A 189 -11.44 -9.84 -0.68
CA VAL A 189 -10.96 -11.14 -0.21
C VAL A 189 -10.26 -11.90 -1.34
N ALA A 190 -10.81 -11.86 -2.56
CA ALA A 190 -10.25 -12.52 -3.73
C ALA A 190 -8.89 -11.93 -4.15
N MET A 191 -8.77 -10.60 -4.15
CA MET A 191 -7.50 -9.90 -4.43
C MET A 191 -6.44 -10.21 -3.36
N ASP A 192 -6.83 -10.27 -2.09
CA ASP A 192 -5.89 -10.58 -1.00
C ASP A 192 -5.43 -12.02 -1.07
N PHE A 193 -6.32 -12.98 -1.34
CA PHE A 193 -5.99 -14.38 -1.57
C PHE A 193 -4.91 -14.54 -2.64
N TRP A 194 -5.11 -13.96 -3.83
CA TRP A 194 -4.13 -14.01 -4.90
C TRP A 194 -2.79 -13.40 -4.50
N SER A 195 -2.84 -12.25 -3.84
CA SER A 195 -1.62 -11.52 -3.43
C SER A 195 -0.78 -12.28 -2.38
N VAL A 196 -1.43 -13.02 -1.49
CA VAL A 196 -0.75 -13.88 -0.51
C VAL A 196 -0.04 -15.03 -1.23
N LEU A 197 -0.70 -15.67 -2.22
CA LEU A 197 -0.11 -16.77 -2.99
C LEU A 197 1.04 -16.28 -3.89
N ASP A 198 0.90 -15.18 -4.61
CA ASP A 198 2.00 -14.59 -5.39
C ASP A 198 3.24 -14.35 -4.52
N HIS A 199 3.04 -13.80 -3.31
CA HIS A 199 4.13 -13.58 -2.37
C HIS A 199 4.78 -14.88 -1.88
N GLN A 200 4.03 -15.92 -1.67
CA GLN A 200 4.55 -17.21 -1.20
C GLN A 200 5.24 -18.01 -2.31
N LEU A 201 4.72 -17.96 -3.52
CA LEU A 201 5.17 -18.81 -4.61
C LEU A 201 6.33 -18.20 -5.40
N ILE A 202 6.24 -16.91 -5.76
CA ILE A 202 7.18 -16.28 -6.70
C ILE A 202 7.91 -15.10 -6.10
N TYR A 203 7.26 -14.29 -5.26
CA TYR A 203 7.81 -13.02 -4.87
C TYR A 203 9.20 -13.16 -4.22
N LYS A 204 10.22 -12.57 -4.88
CA LYS A 204 11.63 -12.62 -4.48
C LYS A 204 12.26 -14.01 -4.47
N LYS A 205 11.69 -14.97 -5.18
CA LYS A 205 12.28 -16.29 -5.36
C LYS A 205 12.82 -16.43 -6.78
N GLU A 206 14.04 -16.92 -6.89
CA GLU A 206 14.68 -17.29 -8.15
C GLU A 206 14.79 -18.82 -8.17
N PHE A 207 14.11 -19.45 -9.12
CA PHE A 207 14.17 -20.89 -9.34
C PHE A 207 13.96 -21.21 -10.83
N PRO A 208 14.49 -22.34 -11.34
CA PRO A 208 14.25 -22.77 -12.71
C PRO A 208 12.74 -22.90 -12.98
N GLY A 209 12.25 -22.24 -14.05
CA GLY A 209 10.82 -22.28 -14.39
C GLY A 209 9.96 -21.16 -13.75
N ALA A 210 10.54 -20.23 -12.97
CA ALA A 210 9.82 -19.12 -12.34
C ALA A 210 8.97 -18.31 -13.33
N ASP A 211 9.44 -18.12 -14.57
CA ASP A 211 8.72 -17.41 -15.63
C ASP A 211 7.44 -18.14 -16.05
N GLY A 212 7.46 -19.46 -16.10
CA GLY A 212 6.27 -20.30 -16.39
C GLY A 212 5.22 -20.15 -15.30
N VAL A 213 5.62 -20.32 -14.04
CA VAL A 213 4.75 -20.14 -12.87
C VAL A 213 4.18 -18.71 -12.80
N GLY A 214 4.99 -17.71 -13.16
CA GLY A 214 4.53 -16.31 -13.24
C GLY A 214 3.43 -16.07 -14.27
N LYS A 215 3.51 -16.73 -15.42
CA LYS A 215 2.47 -16.67 -16.45
C LYS A 215 1.17 -17.33 -15.99
N GLU A 216 1.27 -18.48 -15.33
CA GLU A 216 0.11 -19.18 -14.77
C GLU A 216 -0.56 -18.35 -13.67
N LEU A 217 0.20 -17.81 -12.71
CA LEU A 217 -0.34 -16.93 -11.67
C LEU A 217 -1.04 -15.70 -12.26
N LYS A 218 -0.51 -15.12 -13.33
CA LYS A 218 -1.16 -14.04 -14.04
C LYS A 218 -2.49 -14.47 -14.66
N ALA A 219 -2.56 -15.67 -15.25
CA ALA A 219 -3.82 -16.22 -15.78
C ALA A 219 -4.84 -16.41 -14.66
N TYR A 220 -4.41 -17.00 -13.52
CA TYR A 220 -5.28 -17.16 -12.36
C TYR A 220 -5.76 -15.81 -11.77
N ALA A 221 -4.94 -14.76 -11.83
CA ALA A 221 -5.38 -13.42 -11.43
C ALA A 221 -6.60 -12.94 -12.23
N ALA A 222 -6.63 -13.20 -13.54
CA ALA A 222 -7.78 -12.87 -14.39
C ALA A 222 -9.04 -13.66 -14.00
N THR A 223 -8.89 -14.96 -13.76
CA THR A 223 -10.01 -15.84 -13.31
C THR A 223 -10.57 -15.37 -11.96
N ILE A 224 -9.68 -15.02 -11.02
CA ILE A 224 -10.07 -14.51 -9.70
C ILE A 224 -10.79 -13.17 -9.81
N ALA A 225 -10.32 -12.28 -10.69
CA ALA A 225 -10.98 -10.98 -10.94
C ALA A 225 -12.40 -11.15 -11.51
N GLU A 226 -12.58 -12.12 -12.41
CA GLU A 226 -13.90 -12.45 -12.96
C GLU A 226 -14.82 -13.04 -11.89
N LEU A 227 -14.32 -13.95 -11.08
CA LEU A 227 -15.06 -14.54 -9.96
C LEU A 227 -15.50 -13.46 -8.97
N ASP A 228 -14.61 -12.55 -8.60
CA ASP A 228 -14.89 -11.44 -7.68
C ASP A 228 -16.00 -10.53 -8.21
N LYS A 229 -15.96 -10.22 -9.51
CA LYS A 229 -17.02 -9.48 -10.20
C LYS A 229 -18.36 -10.24 -10.20
N ASN A 230 -18.33 -11.55 -10.44
CA ASN A 230 -19.54 -12.37 -10.47
C ASN A 230 -20.17 -12.48 -9.08
N MET A 231 -19.36 -12.55 -8.01
CA MET A 231 -19.85 -12.53 -6.64
C MET A 231 -20.52 -11.19 -6.28
N LEU A 232 -19.97 -10.07 -6.74
CA LEU A 232 -20.61 -8.76 -6.60
C LEU A 232 -21.98 -8.72 -7.31
N GLN A 233 -22.06 -9.21 -8.55
CA GLN A 233 -23.33 -9.26 -9.30
C GLN A 233 -24.36 -10.17 -8.63
N LEU A 234 -23.92 -11.31 -8.09
CA LEU A 234 -24.82 -12.22 -7.36
C LEU A 234 -25.40 -11.54 -6.11
N ARG A 235 -24.56 -10.85 -5.32
CA ARG A 235 -25.02 -10.06 -4.18
C ARG A 235 -26.06 -9.02 -4.59
N GLN A 236 -25.78 -8.24 -5.65
CA GLN A 236 -26.72 -7.22 -6.15
C GLN A 236 -28.06 -7.82 -6.56
N LYS A 237 -28.06 -9.01 -7.19
CA LYS A 237 -29.29 -9.72 -7.53
C LYS A 237 -30.10 -10.11 -6.27
N ILE A 238 -29.42 -10.58 -5.22
CA ILE A 238 -30.06 -10.97 -3.97
C ILE A 238 -30.66 -9.72 -3.28
N GLU A 239 -29.95 -8.61 -3.26
CA GLU A 239 -30.45 -7.35 -2.69
C GLU A 239 -31.70 -6.85 -3.42
N HIS A 240 -31.77 -7.00 -4.75
CA HIS A 240 -32.97 -6.68 -5.53
C HIS A 240 -34.15 -7.64 -5.32
N LEU A 241 -33.92 -8.86 -4.90
CA LEU A 241 -34.97 -9.85 -4.64
C LEU A 241 -35.59 -9.71 -3.23
N ASN A 242 -34.90 -9.03 -2.31
CA ASN A 242 -35.34 -8.84 -0.93
C ASN A 242 -36.09 -7.50 -0.70
N ILE A 243 -36.48 -6.81 -1.80
CA ILE A 243 -37.39 -5.68 -1.83
C ILE A 243 -38.81 -6.24 -2.07
#